data_36402462668e367c5b209a9a4ea77c5e
#
_entry.id   36402462668e367c5b209a9a4ea77c5e
#
_cell.length_a   1.000
_cell.length_b   1.000
_cell.length_c   1.000
_cell.angle_alpha   90.00
_cell.angle_beta   90.00
_cell.angle_gamma   90.00
#
_symmetry.space_group_name_H-M   'P 1'
#
loop_
_entity.id
_entity.type
_entity.pdbx_description
1 polymer ?
#
loop_
_entity_poly.entity_id
_entity_poly.type
_entity_poly.pdbx_seq_one_letter_code
_entity_poly.pdbx_strand_id
1 'polypeptide(L)'
;TLDFDLSSVVRTMAGPSNPHARVATSELAVKGIAGAWEQVPGQMPDGAVIIAAITSCTNTSNPRNVIAAGLLARNANRLGLARKPWVKSSLAPGSRAVQLYLEEAGLEAELEALGFGIVAFACTTCNGMSGALDPTIQQEIIDRDLYTTAVLSGNRNFDGRIHPYAKQAFLASPPLVVAYAIAGTIRFDIEKDVLGVASDGREIRLKDIWPSDDEIDAMVRAAVKPEQFRKVYIPMFAVEQDLSLIHISEPT
;
A
#
# COMPACT_ATOMS: atom_id res chain seq x y z
N THR A 1 24.98 -24.66 12.80
CA THR A 1 23.50 -24.57 12.73
C THR A 1 23.13 -23.22 13.27
N LEU A 2 22.27 -22.51 12.54
CA LEU A 2 21.66 -21.27 13.00
C LEU A 2 20.21 -21.59 13.32
N ASP A 3 19.79 -21.38 14.56
CA ASP A 3 18.40 -21.51 15.00
C ASP A 3 17.76 -20.12 14.97
N PHE A 4 16.64 -20.00 14.25
CA PHE A 4 15.88 -18.76 14.16
C PHE A 4 14.42 -19.02 14.56
N ASP A 5 13.96 -18.32 15.58
CA ASP A 5 12.58 -18.38 16.03
C ASP A 5 11.69 -17.51 15.15
N LEU A 6 10.87 -18.12 14.30
CA LEU A 6 9.92 -17.41 13.42
C LEU A 6 8.86 -16.63 14.21
N SER A 7 8.55 -17.01 15.46
CA SER A 7 7.60 -16.27 16.30
C SER A 7 8.11 -14.88 16.70
N SER A 8 9.43 -14.65 16.61
CA SER A 8 10.04 -13.34 16.83
C SER A 8 9.80 -12.34 15.68
N VAL A 9 9.29 -12.80 14.53
CA VAL A 9 8.98 -11.94 13.38
C VAL A 9 7.63 -11.28 13.59
N VAL A 10 7.65 -9.99 13.90
CA VAL A 10 6.46 -9.17 14.13
C VAL A 10 6.22 -8.23 12.95
N ARG A 11 5.02 -7.64 12.87
CA ARG A 11 4.72 -6.60 11.88
C ARG A 11 5.69 -5.44 12.02
N THR A 12 6.28 -5.02 10.92
CA THR A 12 7.27 -3.94 10.89
C THR A 12 7.03 -2.98 9.75
N MET A 13 7.53 -1.76 9.93
CA MET A 13 7.68 -0.75 8.90
C MET A 13 9.15 -0.33 8.82
N ALA A 14 9.53 0.38 7.75
CA ALA A 14 10.83 1.04 7.67
C ALA A 14 10.65 2.53 7.39
N GLY A 15 11.26 3.36 8.21
CA GLY A 15 11.17 4.83 8.12
C GLY A 15 11.41 5.55 9.44
N PRO A 16 11.28 6.89 9.44
CA PRO A 16 10.99 7.69 8.26
C PRO A 16 12.18 7.79 7.29
N SER A 17 11.87 7.93 6.01
CA SER A 17 12.81 8.30 4.94
C SER A 17 14.13 7.49 4.85
N ASN A 18 14.15 6.32 5.48
CA ASN A 18 15.27 5.40 5.46
C ASN A 18 14.75 3.95 5.34
N PRO A 19 15.06 3.23 4.24
CA PRO A 19 14.57 1.87 4.01
C PRO A 19 15.17 0.83 4.97
N HIS A 20 16.25 1.15 5.67
CA HIS A 20 16.90 0.29 6.65
C HIS A 20 16.47 0.57 8.09
N ALA A 21 15.75 1.66 8.34
CA ALA A 21 15.25 2.01 9.67
C ALA A 21 14.01 1.18 10.04
N ARG A 22 14.23 -0.10 10.32
CA ARG A 22 13.19 -1.03 10.73
C ARG A 22 12.64 -0.69 12.11
N VAL A 23 11.32 -0.65 12.21
CA VAL A 23 10.60 -0.39 13.46
C VAL A 23 9.41 -1.37 13.54
N ALA A 24 9.20 -2.04 14.67
CA ALA A 24 8.01 -2.83 14.91
C ALA A 24 6.79 -1.91 15.03
N THR A 25 5.64 -2.34 14.51
CA THR A 25 4.40 -1.52 14.60
C THR A 25 3.97 -1.27 16.04
N SER A 26 4.28 -2.18 16.95
CA SER A 26 4.07 -2.04 18.40
C SER A 26 5.00 -1.03 19.08
N GLU A 27 6.09 -0.60 18.42
CA GLU A 27 7.09 0.33 18.96
C GLU A 27 6.97 1.74 18.39
N LEU A 28 6.05 1.99 17.47
CA LEU A 28 5.91 3.29 16.79
C LEU A 28 5.70 4.44 17.77
N ALA A 29 4.93 4.22 18.84
CA ALA A 29 4.70 5.23 19.89
C ALA A 29 5.98 5.51 20.69
N VAL A 30 6.74 4.48 21.06
CA VAL A 30 8.01 4.61 21.80
C VAL A 30 9.06 5.35 20.96
N LYS A 31 9.02 5.17 19.63
CA LYS A 31 9.91 5.86 18.69
C LYS A 31 9.43 7.27 18.32
N GLY A 32 8.32 7.75 18.89
CA GLY A 32 7.77 9.07 18.62
C GLY A 32 7.15 9.22 17.20
N ILE A 33 6.91 8.11 16.50
CA ILE A 33 6.26 8.10 15.18
C ILE A 33 4.75 8.18 15.37
N ALA A 34 4.15 7.24 16.11
CA ALA A 34 2.79 7.35 16.60
C ALA A 34 2.75 8.17 17.90
N GLY A 35 1.62 8.76 18.22
CA GLY A 35 1.49 9.57 19.44
C GLY A 35 0.14 10.25 19.51
N ALA A 36 -0.02 11.17 20.46
CA ALA A 36 -1.22 11.95 20.57
C ALA A 36 -1.45 12.79 19.29
N TRP A 37 -2.63 12.68 18.75
CA TRP A 37 -3.08 13.47 17.61
C TRP A 37 -4.55 13.83 17.79
N GLU A 38 -4.94 14.96 17.25
CA GLU A 38 -6.30 15.41 17.32
C GLU A 38 -6.93 15.36 15.92
N GLN A 39 -8.09 14.74 15.81
CA GLN A 39 -8.88 14.78 14.59
C GLN A 39 -9.89 15.91 14.68
N VAL A 40 -9.62 16.99 13.96
CA VAL A 40 -10.59 18.06 13.75
C VAL A 40 -11.43 17.72 12.52
N PRO A 41 -12.75 17.64 12.63
CA PRO A 41 -13.61 17.34 11.48
C PRO A 41 -13.35 18.30 10.31
N GLY A 42 -13.16 17.73 9.11
CA GLY A 42 -12.92 18.51 7.89
C GLY A 42 -11.49 19.02 7.70
N GLN A 43 -10.56 18.71 8.59
CA GLN A 43 -9.14 19.11 8.49
C GLN A 43 -8.21 17.90 8.47
N MET A 44 -7.10 18.03 7.75
CA MET A 44 -6.03 17.04 7.83
C MET A 44 -5.27 17.15 9.17
N PRO A 45 -4.99 16.03 9.84
CA PRO A 45 -4.15 16.03 11.03
C PRO A 45 -2.67 16.22 10.68
N ASP A 46 -1.85 16.58 11.66
CA ASP A 46 -0.40 16.48 11.54
C ASP A 46 -0.01 15.02 11.31
N GLY A 47 1.03 14.78 10.50
CA GLY A 47 1.41 13.43 10.08
C GLY A 47 0.41 12.79 9.09
N ALA A 48 -0.49 13.57 8.49
CA ALA A 48 -1.48 13.06 7.54
C ALA A 48 -0.84 12.19 6.46
N VAL A 49 -1.38 11.00 6.25
CA VAL A 49 -1.00 10.13 5.13
C VAL A 49 -1.66 10.67 3.88
N ILE A 50 -0.89 11.32 3.02
CA ILE A 50 -1.39 11.90 1.75
C ILE A 50 -1.22 10.96 0.56
N ILE A 51 -0.29 10.00 0.65
CA ILE A 51 -0.04 8.95 -0.34
C ILE A 51 -0.07 7.60 0.35
N ALA A 52 -0.91 6.70 -0.13
CA ALA A 52 -0.92 5.28 0.25
C ALA A 52 -0.82 4.43 -1.02
N ALA A 53 0.32 3.77 -1.26
CA ALA A 53 0.57 3.11 -2.54
C ALA A 53 1.00 1.65 -2.37
N ILE A 54 0.28 0.74 -3.01
CA ILE A 54 0.72 -0.63 -3.23
C ILE A 54 1.47 -0.65 -4.56
N THR A 55 2.79 -0.91 -4.50
CA THR A 55 3.67 -0.80 -5.67
C THR A 55 4.10 -2.17 -6.19
N SER A 56 4.67 -2.22 -7.40
CA SER A 56 5.12 -3.44 -8.07
C SER A 56 6.42 -4.05 -7.53
N CYS A 57 7.00 -3.48 -6.46
CA CYS A 57 8.25 -3.95 -5.89
C CYS A 57 8.12 -5.34 -5.23
N THR A 58 9.20 -5.84 -4.64
CA THR A 58 9.37 -7.22 -4.11
C THR A 58 8.18 -7.75 -3.29
N ASN A 59 7.52 -6.87 -2.52
CA ASN A 59 6.36 -7.26 -1.72
C ASN A 59 5.14 -7.64 -2.56
N THR A 60 4.99 -7.07 -3.75
CA THR A 60 3.85 -7.31 -4.65
C THR A 60 4.05 -8.54 -5.54
N SER A 61 5.29 -9.05 -5.65
CA SER A 61 5.56 -10.31 -6.35
C SER A 61 5.16 -11.54 -5.53
N ASN A 62 4.93 -11.40 -4.23
CA ASN A 62 4.37 -12.48 -3.41
C ASN A 62 2.83 -12.36 -3.38
N PRO A 63 2.10 -13.33 -3.97
CA PRO A 63 0.64 -13.31 -4.00
C PRO A 63 -0.02 -13.18 -2.62
N ARG A 64 0.58 -13.79 -1.58
CA ARG A 64 0.08 -13.69 -0.21
C ARG A 64 -0.10 -12.25 0.25
N ASN A 65 0.86 -11.37 -0.07
CA ASN A 65 0.85 -9.98 0.39
C ASN A 65 -0.28 -9.17 -0.27
N VAL A 66 -0.49 -9.36 -1.57
CA VAL A 66 -1.54 -8.63 -2.30
C VAL A 66 -2.92 -9.18 -1.98
N ILE A 67 -3.04 -10.51 -1.87
CA ILE A 67 -4.28 -11.17 -1.41
C ILE A 67 -4.62 -10.71 0.01
N ALA A 68 -3.64 -10.65 0.92
CA ALA A 68 -3.87 -10.14 2.27
C ALA A 68 -4.37 -8.68 2.28
N ALA A 69 -3.85 -7.82 1.41
CA ALA A 69 -4.33 -6.45 1.26
C ALA A 69 -5.78 -6.41 0.75
N GLY A 70 -6.11 -7.23 -0.24
CA GLY A 70 -7.48 -7.35 -0.75
C GLY A 70 -8.47 -7.90 0.28
N LEU A 71 -8.06 -8.91 1.06
CA LEU A 71 -8.86 -9.47 2.14
C LEU A 71 -9.11 -8.44 3.26
N LEU A 72 -8.07 -7.68 3.63
CA LEU A 72 -8.19 -6.58 4.60
C LEU A 72 -9.16 -5.51 4.07
N ALA A 73 -9.05 -5.13 2.79
CA ALA A 73 -9.97 -4.19 2.15
C ALA A 73 -11.41 -4.70 2.20
N ARG A 74 -11.64 -5.97 1.86
CA ARG A 74 -12.96 -6.61 1.94
C ARG A 74 -13.53 -6.57 3.36
N ASN A 75 -12.71 -6.90 4.37
CA ASN A 75 -13.13 -6.89 5.75
C ASN A 75 -13.48 -5.47 6.22
N ALA A 76 -12.68 -4.47 5.82
CA ALA A 76 -12.93 -3.06 6.10
C ALA A 76 -14.23 -2.56 5.44
N ASN A 77 -14.44 -2.86 4.15
CA ASN A 77 -15.64 -2.48 3.41
C ASN A 77 -16.91 -3.06 4.03
N ARG A 78 -16.88 -4.35 4.44
CA ARG A 78 -18.01 -5.01 5.11
C ARG A 78 -18.39 -4.35 6.43
N LEU A 79 -17.44 -3.69 7.09
CA LEU A 79 -17.66 -2.97 8.34
C LEU A 79 -17.92 -1.47 8.14
N GLY A 80 -18.02 -1.02 6.87
CA GLY A 80 -18.29 0.37 6.52
C GLY A 80 -17.11 1.32 6.72
N LEU A 81 -15.88 0.79 6.84
CA LEU A 81 -14.68 1.62 6.89
C LEU A 81 -14.32 2.14 5.51
N ALA A 82 -13.82 3.36 5.45
CA ALA A 82 -13.35 4.00 4.22
C ALA A 82 -11.98 4.65 4.44
N ARG A 83 -11.22 4.81 3.36
CA ARG A 83 -10.02 5.64 3.41
C ARG A 83 -10.37 7.09 3.71
N LYS A 84 -9.43 7.82 4.32
CA LYS A 84 -9.66 9.26 4.56
C LYS A 84 -9.64 10.05 3.24
N PRO A 85 -10.44 11.13 3.13
CA PRO A 85 -10.62 11.84 1.86
C PRO A 85 -9.33 12.49 1.33
N TRP A 86 -8.39 12.82 2.19
CA TRP A 86 -7.10 13.41 1.82
C TRP A 86 -6.07 12.39 1.35
N VAL A 87 -6.32 11.08 1.51
CA VAL A 87 -5.40 10.03 1.09
C VAL A 87 -5.56 9.74 -0.38
N LYS A 88 -4.51 9.94 -1.16
CA LYS A 88 -4.41 9.44 -2.52
C LYS A 88 -3.88 8.01 -2.48
N SER A 89 -4.74 7.04 -2.76
CA SER A 89 -4.39 5.63 -2.83
C SER A 89 -4.17 5.17 -4.27
N SER A 90 -3.34 4.15 -4.46
CA SER A 90 -3.07 3.55 -5.76
C SER A 90 -2.58 2.10 -5.64
N LEU A 91 -2.89 1.31 -6.66
CA LEU A 91 -2.36 -0.03 -6.85
C LEU A 91 -1.60 -0.07 -8.19
N ALA A 92 -0.33 -0.47 -8.15
CA ALA A 92 0.50 -0.66 -9.33
C ALA A 92 1.12 -2.06 -9.30
N PRO A 93 0.41 -3.10 -9.79
CA PRO A 93 0.91 -4.47 -9.80
C PRO A 93 2.14 -4.63 -10.69
N GLY A 94 2.99 -5.61 -10.40
CA GLY A 94 4.17 -5.91 -11.22
C GLY A 94 3.83 -6.56 -12.57
N SER A 95 2.63 -7.09 -12.72
CA SER A 95 2.20 -7.85 -13.90
C SER A 95 0.68 -7.89 -14.00
N ARG A 96 0.17 -8.06 -15.22
CA ARG A 96 -1.25 -8.37 -15.45
C ARG A 96 -1.69 -9.70 -14.83
N ALA A 97 -0.77 -10.63 -14.57
CA ALA A 97 -1.10 -11.86 -13.85
C ALA A 97 -1.59 -11.58 -12.42
N VAL A 98 -1.08 -10.52 -11.77
CA VAL A 98 -1.54 -10.07 -10.45
C VAL A 98 -2.98 -9.59 -10.52
N GLN A 99 -3.33 -8.81 -11.53
CA GLN A 99 -4.72 -8.40 -11.76
C GLN A 99 -5.63 -9.61 -11.93
N LEU A 100 -5.26 -10.57 -12.79
CA LEU A 100 -6.08 -11.75 -13.06
C LEU A 100 -6.38 -12.56 -11.80
N TYR A 101 -5.44 -12.75 -10.90
CA TYR A 101 -5.75 -13.47 -9.67
C TYR A 101 -6.50 -12.63 -8.63
N LEU A 102 -6.37 -11.29 -8.65
CA LEU A 102 -7.21 -10.42 -7.83
C LEU A 102 -8.67 -10.41 -8.32
N GLU A 103 -8.89 -10.41 -9.64
CA GLU A 103 -10.21 -10.57 -10.26
C GLU A 103 -10.82 -11.92 -9.88
N GLU A 104 -10.08 -13.03 -10.05
CA GLU A 104 -10.52 -14.39 -9.70
C GLU A 104 -10.87 -14.51 -8.21
N ALA A 105 -10.12 -13.83 -7.33
CA ALA A 105 -10.38 -13.77 -5.91
C ALA A 105 -11.58 -12.86 -5.54
N GLY A 106 -12.08 -12.03 -6.47
CA GLY A 106 -13.07 -10.99 -6.19
C GLY A 106 -12.54 -9.86 -5.29
N LEU A 107 -11.22 -9.64 -5.28
CA LEU A 107 -10.57 -8.69 -4.37
C LEU A 107 -10.16 -7.38 -5.06
N GLU A 108 -10.13 -7.32 -6.39
CA GLU A 108 -9.85 -6.08 -7.13
C GLU A 108 -10.88 -5.00 -6.81
N ALA A 109 -12.17 -5.32 -6.92
CA ALA A 109 -13.26 -4.40 -6.60
C ALA A 109 -13.23 -3.94 -5.14
N GLU A 110 -12.82 -4.79 -4.21
CA GLU A 110 -12.70 -4.44 -2.80
C GLU A 110 -11.57 -3.43 -2.55
N LEU A 111 -10.45 -3.58 -3.23
CA LEU A 111 -9.35 -2.61 -3.20
C LEU A 111 -9.78 -1.30 -3.86
N GLU A 112 -10.45 -1.35 -5.00
CA GLU A 112 -10.94 -0.18 -5.72
C GLU A 112 -11.96 0.62 -4.90
N ALA A 113 -12.83 -0.03 -4.14
CA ALA A 113 -13.79 0.61 -3.24
C ALA A 113 -13.08 1.47 -2.15
N LEU A 114 -11.86 1.09 -1.74
CA LEU A 114 -10.99 1.91 -0.88
C LEU A 114 -10.07 2.85 -1.67
N GLY A 115 -10.29 3.02 -2.98
CA GLY A 115 -9.55 3.90 -3.86
C GLY A 115 -8.20 3.35 -4.34
N PHE A 116 -7.90 2.06 -4.12
CA PHE A 116 -6.72 1.39 -4.64
C PHE A 116 -6.97 0.84 -6.04
N GLY A 117 -7.39 1.69 -6.97
CA GLY A 117 -7.50 1.33 -8.38
C GLY A 117 -6.13 1.09 -9.03
N ILE A 118 -6.10 0.22 -10.05
CA ILE A 118 -4.88 -0.07 -10.83
C ILE A 118 -4.55 1.14 -11.70
N VAL A 119 -3.39 1.74 -11.45
CA VAL A 119 -2.92 2.93 -12.19
C VAL A 119 -1.89 2.60 -13.26
N ALA A 120 -1.13 1.52 -13.09
CA ALA A 120 -0.14 1.04 -14.05
C ALA A 120 0.37 -0.36 -13.64
N PHE A 121 1.07 -1.04 -14.55
CA PHE A 121 1.81 -2.28 -14.27
C PHE A 121 3.31 -1.98 -14.25
N ALA A 122 3.75 -1.13 -13.31
CA ALA A 122 5.11 -0.61 -13.22
C ALA A 122 5.46 -0.10 -11.83
N CYS A 123 6.75 0.18 -11.60
CA CYS A 123 7.21 0.91 -10.43
C CYS A 123 6.83 2.40 -10.58
N THR A 124 5.71 2.81 -10.01
CA THR A 124 5.20 4.18 -10.08
C THR A 124 5.66 5.04 -8.91
N THR A 125 5.03 4.90 -7.76
CA THR A 125 5.24 5.74 -6.57
C THR A 125 6.68 5.73 -6.06
N CYS A 126 7.36 4.57 -6.03
CA CYS A 126 8.78 4.49 -5.65
C CYS A 126 9.71 5.32 -6.52
N ASN A 127 9.28 5.69 -7.73
CA ASN A 127 10.03 6.51 -8.68
C ASN A 127 9.52 7.96 -8.76
N GLY A 128 8.67 8.39 -7.80
CA GLY A 128 8.11 9.73 -7.78
C GLY A 128 6.93 9.96 -8.72
N MET A 129 6.36 8.89 -9.28
CA MET A 129 5.19 8.96 -10.16
C MET A 129 3.88 8.77 -9.39
N SER A 130 3.74 9.47 -8.26
CA SER A 130 2.53 9.44 -7.43
C SER A 130 1.38 10.27 -8.04
N GLY A 131 1.68 11.11 -9.02
CA GLY A 131 0.76 12.07 -9.63
C GLY A 131 0.39 13.23 -8.70
N ALA A 132 -0.31 14.23 -9.23
CA ALA A 132 -0.71 15.41 -8.47
C ALA A 132 -1.71 15.06 -7.35
N LEU A 133 -1.67 15.78 -6.25
CA LEU A 133 -2.70 15.78 -5.22
C LEU A 133 -3.91 16.59 -5.70
N ASP A 134 -5.05 16.39 -5.03
CA ASP A 134 -6.17 17.31 -5.15
C ASP A 134 -5.72 18.73 -4.78
N PRO A 135 -6.07 19.77 -5.58
CA PRO A 135 -5.62 21.14 -5.32
C PRO A 135 -6.02 21.67 -3.94
N THR A 136 -7.16 21.26 -3.40
CA THR A 136 -7.61 21.70 -2.07
C THR A 136 -6.76 21.09 -0.96
N ILE A 137 -6.39 19.81 -1.10
CA ILE A 137 -5.48 19.11 -0.19
C ILE A 137 -4.09 19.71 -0.25
N GLN A 138 -3.59 19.97 -1.47
CA GLN A 138 -2.29 20.62 -1.65
C GLN A 138 -2.26 22.01 -1.01
N GLN A 139 -3.32 22.81 -1.18
CA GLN A 139 -3.40 24.14 -0.60
C GLN A 139 -3.42 24.09 0.94
N GLU A 140 -4.19 23.16 1.53
CA GLU A 140 -4.23 22.98 2.99
C GLU A 140 -2.85 22.61 3.56
N ILE A 141 -2.08 21.75 2.86
CA ILE A 141 -0.71 21.40 3.26
C ILE A 141 0.18 22.65 3.30
N ILE A 142 0.08 23.50 2.28
CA ILE A 142 0.89 24.73 2.17
C ILE A 142 0.48 25.73 3.24
N ASP A 143 -0.80 26.03 3.38
CA ASP A 143 -1.32 27.08 4.27
C ASP A 143 -1.05 26.77 5.75
N ARG A 144 -1.07 25.50 6.10
CA ARG A 144 -0.88 25.03 7.49
C ARG A 144 0.52 24.46 7.75
N ASP A 145 1.41 24.47 6.76
CA ASP A 145 2.76 23.86 6.81
C ASP A 145 2.76 22.44 7.42
N LEU A 146 1.79 21.61 7.01
CA LEU A 146 1.60 20.27 7.58
C LEU A 146 2.78 19.35 7.31
N TYR A 147 3.16 18.56 8.31
CA TYR A 147 4.17 17.52 8.19
C TYR A 147 3.53 16.22 7.68
N THR A 148 3.36 16.12 6.38
CA THR A 148 2.63 15.03 5.73
C THR A 148 3.50 13.82 5.41
N THR A 149 2.86 12.67 5.21
CA THR A 149 3.47 11.35 5.15
C THR A 149 3.05 10.60 3.90
N ALA A 150 3.96 9.78 3.35
CA ALA A 150 3.65 8.73 2.41
C ALA A 150 3.85 7.35 3.05
N VAL A 151 2.96 6.40 2.80
CA VAL A 151 3.09 4.98 3.19
C VAL A 151 2.98 4.13 1.93
N LEU A 152 3.99 3.32 1.65
CA LEU A 152 4.03 2.55 0.40
C LEU A 152 4.67 1.17 0.58
N SER A 153 4.21 0.19 -0.21
CA SER A 153 4.80 -1.15 -0.24
C SER A 153 5.99 -1.23 -1.21
N GLY A 154 6.85 -0.23 -1.16
CA GLY A 154 8.01 -0.10 -2.02
C GLY A 154 9.31 -0.58 -1.40
N ASN A 155 10.43 -0.20 -2.02
CA ASN A 155 11.77 -0.47 -1.54
C ASN A 155 12.63 0.79 -1.33
N ARG A 156 12.07 1.98 -1.57
CA ARG A 156 12.72 3.28 -1.40
C ARG A 156 11.73 4.28 -0.84
N ASN A 157 12.16 5.03 0.15
CA ASN A 157 11.36 6.04 0.84
C ASN A 157 12.18 7.30 1.19
N PHE A 158 13.19 7.62 0.38
CA PHE A 158 14.05 8.79 0.61
C PHE A 158 13.27 10.10 0.50
N ASP A 159 13.74 11.13 1.20
CA ASP A 159 13.16 12.46 1.18
C ASP A 159 13.02 13.01 -0.25
N GLY A 160 11.88 13.63 -0.52
CA GLY A 160 11.56 14.24 -1.81
C GLY A 160 11.35 13.27 -2.97
N ARG A 161 11.61 11.95 -2.77
CA ARG A 161 11.51 10.96 -3.85
C ARG A 161 10.09 10.54 -4.18
N ILE A 162 9.23 10.43 -3.17
CA ILE A 162 7.89 9.82 -3.32
C ILE A 162 6.90 10.85 -3.85
N HIS A 163 6.86 12.02 -3.22
CA HIS A 163 6.04 13.15 -3.61
C HIS A 163 6.58 14.45 -3.02
N PRO A 164 6.54 15.59 -3.73
CA PRO A 164 7.09 16.86 -3.21
C PRO A 164 6.49 17.31 -1.88
N TYR A 165 5.22 17.02 -1.67
CA TYR A 165 4.52 17.38 -0.43
C TYR A 165 4.61 16.34 0.68
N ALA A 166 5.13 15.14 0.44
CA ALA A 166 5.37 14.15 1.49
C ALA A 166 6.73 14.42 2.15
N LYS A 167 6.71 15.04 3.32
CA LYS A 167 7.91 15.40 4.08
C LYS A 167 8.61 14.20 4.73
N GLN A 168 7.92 13.06 4.78
CA GLN A 168 8.47 11.77 5.22
C GLN A 168 7.77 10.62 4.52
N ALA A 169 8.43 9.46 4.47
CA ALA A 169 7.85 8.27 3.87
C ALA A 169 8.24 7.00 4.64
N PHE A 170 7.30 6.06 4.70
CA PHE A 170 7.46 4.75 5.34
C PHE A 170 7.21 3.62 4.35
N LEU A 171 8.07 2.60 4.41
CA LEU A 171 7.83 1.33 3.74
C LEU A 171 7.02 0.43 4.65
N ALA A 172 5.98 -0.19 4.11
CA ALA A 172 5.08 -1.08 4.82
C ALA A 172 4.61 -2.23 3.91
N SER A 173 4.10 -3.30 4.49
CA SER A 173 3.45 -4.36 3.71
C SER A 173 2.16 -3.86 3.05
N PRO A 174 1.71 -4.45 1.91
CA PRO A 174 0.47 -4.05 1.25
C PRO A 174 -0.75 -3.94 2.18
N PRO A 175 -1.04 -4.90 3.09
CA PRO A 175 -2.16 -4.73 4.01
C PRO A 175 -1.99 -3.58 5.01
N LEU A 176 -0.75 -3.28 5.46
CA LEU A 176 -0.51 -2.10 6.29
C LEU A 176 -0.71 -0.80 5.51
N VAL A 177 -0.37 -0.75 4.23
CA VAL A 177 -0.66 0.41 3.37
C VAL A 177 -2.16 0.70 3.34
N VAL A 178 -3.00 -0.34 3.17
CA VAL A 178 -4.45 -0.20 3.21
C VAL A 178 -4.92 0.29 4.58
N ALA A 179 -4.39 -0.29 5.66
CA ALA A 179 -4.75 0.12 7.02
C ALA A 179 -4.41 1.60 7.30
N TYR A 180 -3.25 2.09 6.87
CA TYR A 180 -2.88 3.49 7.00
C TYR A 180 -3.68 4.44 6.11
N ALA A 181 -4.20 3.98 4.98
CA ALA A 181 -5.15 4.77 4.19
C ALA A 181 -6.47 5.00 4.94
N ILE A 182 -6.92 4.01 5.70
CA ILE A 182 -8.11 4.11 6.56
C ILE A 182 -7.81 4.97 7.79
N ALA A 183 -6.67 4.77 8.46
CA ALA A 183 -6.23 5.57 9.61
C ALA A 183 -6.03 7.06 9.24
N GLY A 184 -5.41 7.34 8.09
CA GLY A 184 -5.23 8.67 7.54
C GLY A 184 -4.10 9.49 8.14
N THR A 185 -3.40 9.00 9.17
CA THR A 185 -2.23 9.64 9.75
C THR A 185 -1.23 8.61 10.26
N ILE A 186 0.06 8.95 10.20
CA ILE A 186 1.13 8.13 10.78
C ILE A 186 1.17 8.23 12.31
N ARG A 187 0.52 9.25 12.88
CA ARG A 187 0.43 9.44 14.34
C ARG A 187 -0.49 8.42 15.01
N PHE A 188 -1.26 7.69 14.24
CA PHE A 188 -2.16 6.64 14.69
C PHE A 188 -1.38 5.43 15.23
N ASP A 189 -1.68 4.97 16.45
CA ASP A 189 -1.16 3.70 16.96
C ASP A 189 -1.93 2.55 16.30
N ILE A 190 -1.37 2.04 15.20
CA ILE A 190 -2.04 1.05 14.34
C ILE A 190 -2.40 -0.24 15.07
N GLU A 191 -1.74 -0.55 16.20
CA GLU A 191 -2.02 -1.74 16.99
C GLU A 191 -3.14 -1.54 18.02
N LYS A 192 -3.39 -0.29 18.45
CA LYS A 192 -4.28 -0.01 19.58
C LYS A 192 -5.47 0.88 19.26
N ASP A 193 -5.27 1.87 18.38
CA ASP A 193 -6.28 2.87 18.13
C ASP A 193 -7.48 2.32 17.33
N VAL A 194 -8.60 3.00 17.44
CA VAL A 194 -9.85 2.64 16.75
C VAL A 194 -9.83 3.20 15.34
N LEU A 195 -9.80 2.33 14.34
CA LEU A 195 -9.84 2.69 12.91
C LEU A 195 -11.17 3.33 12.49
N GLY A 196 -12.24 2.95 13.15
CA GLY A 196 -13.58 3.45 12.90
C GLY A 196 -14.63 2.74 13.73
N VAL A 197 -15.88 3.10 13.51
CA VAL A 197 -17.04 2.50 14.19
C VAL A 197 -17.93 1.86 13.12
N ALA A 198 -18.25 0.59 13.29
CA ALA A 198 -19.17 -0.13 12.43
C ALA A 198 -20.61 0.37 12.58
N SER A 199 -21.48 0.02 11.63
CA SER A 199 -22.89 0.42 11.64
C SER A 199 -23.68 -0.03 12.88
N ASP A 200 -23.19 -1.06 13.58
CA ASP A 200 -23.74 -1.57 14.83
C ASP A 200 -23.20 -0.84 16.08
N GLY A 201 -22.36 0.18 15.91
CA GLY A 201 -21.73 0.96 16.99
C GLY A 201 -20.46 0.32 17.58
N ARG A 202 -19.99 -0.80 17.05
CA ARG A 202 -18.78 -1.47 17.54
C ARG A 202 -17.52 -0.76 17.06
N GLU A 203 -16.58 -0.53 17.96
CA GLU A 203 -15.24 -0.04 17.63
C GLU A 203 -14.45 -1.08 16.85
N ILE A 204 -13.89 -0.67 15.73
CA ILE A 204 -13.09 -1.53 14.85
C ILE A 204 -11.61 -1.13 14.97
N ARG A 205 -10.77 -2.11 15.24
CA ARG A 205 -9.31 -1.99 15.29
C ARG A 205 -8.66 -2.84 14.19
N LEU A 206 -7.36 -2.68 13.98
CA LEU A 206 -6.63 -3.42 12.95
C LEU A 206 -6.84 -4.95 13.07
N LYS A 207 -6.81 -5.48 14.27
CA LYS A 207 -7.00 -6.92 14.53
C LYS A 207 -8.35 -7.47 14.04
N ASP A 208 -9.38 -6.62 13.98
CA ASP A 208 -10.73 -7.02 13.59
C ASP A 208 -10.91 -7.14 12.07
N ILE A 209 -10.01 -6.52 11.31
CA ILE A 209 -10.01 -6.56 9.84
C ILE A 209 -8.80 -7.30 9.26
N TRP A 210 -7.80 -7.65 10.07
CA TRP A 210 -6.61 -8.36 9.62
C TRP A 210 -6.96 -9.80 9.26
N PRO A 211 -6.69 -10.24 8.01
CA PRO A 211 -7.00 -11.62 7.62
C PRO A 211 -6.10 -12.63 8.32
N SER A 212 -6.61 -13.80 8.62
CA SER A 212 -5.80 -14.91 9.15
C SER A 212 -4.91 -15.51 8.07
N ASP A 213 -3.82 -16.16 8.47
CA ASP A 213 -2.94 -16.88 7.54
C ASP A 213 -3.67 -17.99 6.79
N ASP A 214 -4.58 -18.70 7.46
CA ASP A 214 -5.40 -19.75 6.84
C ASP A 214 -6.32 -19.18 5.76
N GLU A 215 -6.93 -18.02 6.00
CA GLU A 215 -7.77 -17.33 5.03
C GLU A 215 -6.96 -16.87 3.82
N ILE A 216 -5.78 -16.30 4.05
CA ILE A 216 -4.86 -15.88 2.98
C ILE A 216 -4.45 -17.09 2.14
N ASP A 217 -4.00 -18.19 2.78
CA ASP A 217 -3.54 -19.38 2.09
C ASP A 217 -4.65 -20.09 1.32
N ALA A 218 -5.85 -20.14 1.87
CA ALA A 218 -7.01 -20.68 1.17
C ALA A 218 -7.33 -19.87 -0.10
N MET A 219 -7.30 -18.54 0.00
CA MET A 219 -7.54 -17.66 -1.13
C MET A 219 -6.45 -17.74 -2.19
N VAL A 220 -5.19 -17.79 -1.79
CA VAL A 220 -4.05 -17.98 -2.71
C VAL A 220 -4.19 -19.29 -3.49
N ARG A 221 -4.50 -20.41 -2.82
CA ARG A 221 -4.72 -21.70 -3.48
C ARG A 221 -5.90 -21.68 -4.46
N ALA A 222 -6.96 -20.94 -4.13
CA ALA A 222 -8.15 -20.88 -4.96
C ALA A 222 -7.97 -19.97 -6.19
N ALA A 223 -7.29 -18.82 -6.03
CA ALA A 223 -7.27 -17.76 -7.02
C ALA A 223 -6.01 -17.71 -7.88
N VAL A 224 -4.84 -18.13 -7.37
CA VAL A 224 -3.58 -18.06 -8.12
C VAL A 224 -3.36 -19.34 -8.91
N LYS A 225 -3.46 -19.21 -10.25
CA LYS A 225 -3.42 -20.35 -11.18
C LYS A 225 -2.32 -20.18 -12.23
N PRO A 226 -1.61 -21.26 -12.63
CA PRO A 226 -0.58 -21.21 -13.67
C PRO A 226 -1.10 -20.67 -15.02
N GLU A 227 -2.38 -20.89 -15.33
CA GLU A 227 -3.03 -20.46 -16.57
C GLU A 227 -3.04 -18.93 -16.72
N GLN A 228 -3.15 -18.19 -15.62
CA GLN A 228 -3.10 -16.72 -15.61
C GLN A 228 -1.74 -16.22 -16.09
N PHE A 229 -0.66 -16.86 -15.64
CA PHE A 229 0.70 -16.53 -16.07
C PHE A 229 0.92 -16.88 -17.54
N ARG A 230 0.46 -18.06 -17.98
CA ARG A 230 0.53 -18.45 -19.40
C ARG A 230 -0.23 -17.48 -20.30
N LYS A 231 -1.44 -17.08 -19.88
CA LYS A 231 -2.28 -16.11 -20.61
C LYS A 231 -1.57 -14.77 -20.81
N VAL A 232 -0.77 -14.33 -19.83
CA VAL A 232 -0.05 -13.05 -19.89
C VAL A 232 1.25 -13.18 -20.67
N TYR A 233 2.07 -14.20 -20.38
CA TYR A 233 3.45 -14.24 -20.85
C TYR A 233 3.64 -14.97 -22.17
N ILE A 234 2.86 -16.02 -22.50
CA ILE A 234 3.02 -16.72 -23.78
C ILE A 234 2.82 -15.78 -24.98
N PRO A 235 1.76 -14.95 -25.03
CA PRO A 235 1.58 -14.02 -26.15
C PRO A 235 2.70 -13.00 -26.29
N MET A 236 3.36 -12.62 -25.20
CA MET A 236 4.49 -11.67 -25.24
C MET A 236 5.69 -12.21 -26.00
N PHE A 237 5.89 -13.54 -26.01
CA PHE A 237 6.98 -14.19 -26.73
C PHE A 237 6.57 -14.67 -28.13
N ALA A 238 5.25 -14.72 -28.43
CA ALA A 238 4.72 -15.14 -29.72
C ALA A 238 4.65 -14.00 -30.74
N VAL A 239 4.73 -12.74 -30.29
CA VAL A 239 4.83 -11.59 -31.18
C VAL A 239 6.25 -11.61 -31.78
N GLU A 240 6.36 -11.85 -33.09
CA GLU A 240 7.56 -11.48 -33.82
C GLU A 240 7.77 -9.98 -33.57
N GLN A 241 8.68 -9.67 -32.67
CA GLN A 241 9.18 -8.31 -32.58
C GLN A 241 10.00 -8.10 -33.83
N ASP A 242 9.42 -7.42 -34.80
CA ASP A 242 10.21 -6.65 -35.77
C ASP A 242 11.04 -5.68 -34.91
N LEU A 243 12.19 -6.15 -34.46
CA LEU A 243 13.22 -5.28 -33.93
C LEU A 243 13.57 -4.36 -35.05
N SER A 244 12.90 -3.23 -35.11
CA SER A 244 13.23 -2.15 -36.02
C SER A 244 14.69 -1.83 -35.79
N LEU A 245 15.53 -2.20 -36.79
CA LEU A 245 16.95 -1.88 -36.84
C LEU A 245 17.22 -0.38 -36.95
N ILE A 246 16.18 0.46 -36.85
CA ILE A 246 16.23 1.93 -36.92
C ILE A 246 17.14 2.53 -35.83
N HIS A 247 17.46 1.79 -34.79
CA HIS A 247 18.33 2.27 -33.71
C HIS A 247 19.75 1.70 -33.75
N ILE A 248 20.08 0.88 -34.74
CA ILE A 248 21.47 0.52 -35.00
C ILE A 248 21.98 1.53 -36.05
N SER A 249 22.28 2.74 -35.60
CA SER A 249 23.13 3.62 -36.37
C SER A 249 24.52 3.01 -36.40
N GLU A 250 24.96 2.58 -37.59
CA GLU A 250 26.36 2.24 -37.77
C GLU A 250 27.21 3.48 -37.41
N PRO A 251 28.26 3.30 -36.57
CA PRO A 251 29.17 4.40 -36.30
C PRO A 251 29.85 4.79 -37.64
N THR A 252 29.57 5.98 -38.11
CA THR A 252 30.34 6.63 -39.20
C THR A 252 31.70 7.05 -38.69
#